data_8f27a5e9252612f6835d096dd09d8c03
#
_entry.id   8f27a5e9252612f6835d096dd09d8c03
#
_cell.length_a   1.000
_cell.length_b   1.000
_cell.length_c   1.000
_cell.angle_alpha   90.00
_cell.angle_beta   90.00
_cell.angle_gamma   90.00
#
_symmetry.space_group_name_H-M   'P 1'
#
loop_
_entity.id
_entity.type
_entity.pdbx_description
1 polymer ?
#
loop_
_entity_poly.entity_id
_entity_poly.type
_entity_poly.pdbx_seq_one_letter_code
_entity_poly.pdbx_strand_id
1 'polypeptide(L)'
;GLGLNCKVSIINTASKQIDQCDLLILDEIHKFAADQFSHVFKTVKYKLILGLTATIERLDGKHELIKKYCPVVDTVPIEVAKVNGWVSDFTEYQVIITADDIDNYRQYNKELIQHFEYFNFDFGLAMSMIGQAGLKNRIQYRDILCPNGTKDEKSKVLKEIIYHSMGFMHALQNRKKFIHNHPQKIEITREIIKHRS
;
A
#
# COMPACT_ATOMS: atom_id res chain seq x y z
N GLY A 1 -37.09 15.89 -8.57
CA GLY A 1 -35.90 15.18 -8.16
C GLY A 1 -36.20 14.30 -6.94
N LEU A 2 -35.74 13.09 -6.92
CA LEU A 2 -35.74 12.24 -5.73
C LEU A 2 -34.91 12.99 -4.69
N GLY A 3 -35.53 13.52 -3.62
CA GLY A 3 -34.85 14.27 -2.56
C GLY A 3 -33.88 13.43 -1.74
N LEU A 4 -32.87 12.86 -2.40
CA LEU A 4 -31.83 12.04 -1.77
C LEU A 4 -30.86 12.97 -1.04
N ASN A 5 -30.76 12.82 0.27
CA ASN A 5 -29.72 13.45 1.06
C ASN A 5 -28.44 12.60 0.93
N CYS A 6 -27.50 13.06 0.10
CA CYS A 6 -26.24 12.37 -0.17
C CYS A 6 -25.08 13.14 0.45
N LYS A 7 -24.32 12.47 1.33
CA LYS A 7 -23.06 12.97 1.88
C LYS A 7 -21.89 12.23 1.22
N VAL A 8 -20.95 12.97 0.66
CA VAL A 8 -19.72 12.44 0.10
C VAL A 8 -18.55 12.73 1.06
N SER A 9 -17.72 11.74 1.32
CA SER A 9 -16.56 11.89 2.19
C SER A 9 -15.38 11.08 1.65
N ILE A 10 -14.16 11.57 1.89
CA ILE A 10 -12.94 10.80 1.58
C ILE A 10 -12.67 9.79 2.70
N ILE A 11 -12.00 8.68 2.36
CA ILE A 11 -11.72 7.56 3.26
C ILE A 11 -11.04 7.98 4.58
N ASN A 12 -10.08 8.91 4.51
CA ASN A 12 -9.35 9.40 5.68
C ASN A 12 -10.24 10.17 6.68
N THR A 13 -11.31 10.77 6.20
CA THR A 13 -12.29 11.49 7.01
C THR A 13 -13.37 10.54 7.51
N ALA A 14 -13.92 9.72 6.63
CA ALA A 14 -14.99 8.78 6.95
C ALA A 14 -14.57 7.76 8.03
N SER A 15 -13.33 7.29 8.01
CA SER A 15 -12.81 6.32 8.98
C SER A 15 -12.69 6.88 10.41
N LYS A 16 -12.74 8.20 10.59
CA LYS A 16 -12.61 8.88 11.88
C LYS A 16 -13.93 9.42 12.44
N GLN A 17 -14.97 9.44 11.63
CA GLN A 17 -16.27 9.99 12.01
C GLN A 17 -17.26 8.86 12.30
N ILE A 18 -17.99 8.99 13.41
CA ILE A 18 -19.17 8.16 13.66
C ILE A 18 -20.31 8.81 12.87
N ASP A 19 -20.79 8.10 11.86
CA ASP A 19 -21.85 8.59 10.98
C ASP A 19 -22.99 7.57 10.89
N GLN A 20 -24.14 7.99 10.38
CA GLN A 20 -25.29 7.11 10.17
C GLN A 20 -25.89 7.38 8.80
N CYS A 21 -26.23 6.31 8.08
CA CYS A 21 -26.88 6.39 6.76
C CYS A 21 -27.76 5.16 6.51
N ASP A 22 -28.66 5.28 5.56
CA ASP A 22 -29.47 4.14 5.11
C ASP A 22 -28.65 3.25 4.16
N LEU A 23 -27.91 3.86 3.25
CA LEU A 23 -27.02 3.17 2.30
C LEU A 23 -25.61 3.75 2.40
N LEU A 24 -24.64 2.90 2.68
CA LEU A 24 -23.22 3.20 2.61
C LEU A 24 -22.65 2.71 1.28
N ILE A 25 -22.18 3.64 0.45
CA ILE A 25 -21.50 3.29 -0.81
C ILE A 25 -20.00 3.47 -0.61
N LEU A 26 -19.23 2.42 -0.86
CA LEU A 26 -17.77 2.40 -0.78
C LEU A 26 -17.17 2.20 -2.17
N ASP A 27 -16.71 3.28 -2.77
CA ASP A 27 -15.93 3.22 -4.01
C ASP A 27 -14.52 2.74 -3.72
N GLU A 28 -13.96 1.92 -4.62
CA GLU A 28 -12.67 1.24 -4.43
C GLU A 28 -12.62 0.47 -3.09
N ILE A 29 -13.66 -0.34 -2.82
CA ILE A 29 -13.82 -1.03 -1.52
C ILE A 29 -12.60 -1.87 -1.13
N HIS A 30 -11.78 -2.34 -2.09
CA HIS A 30 -10.56 -3.08 -1.82
C HIS A 30 -9.56 -2.31 -0.93
N LYS A 31 -9.60 -0.96 -0.92
CA LYS A 31 -8.77 -0.11 -0.06
C LYS A 31 -9.18 -0.19 1.41
N PHE A 32 -10.45 -0.51 1.68
CA PHE A 32 -10.98 -0.60 3.05
C PHE A 32 -10.56 -1.88 3.78
N ALA A 33 -9.89 -2.81 3.12
CA ALA A 33 -9.24 -3.93 3.77
C ALA A 33 -7.98 -3.55 4.58
N ALA A 34 -7.42 -2.36 4.36
CA ALA A 34 -6.30 -1.86 5.15
C ALA A 34 -6.74 -1.57 6.59
N ASP A 35 -5.90 -1.91 7.58
CA ASP A 35 -6.22 -1.82 9.01
C ASP A 35 -6.71 -0.42 9.41
N GLN A 36 -6.05 0.62 8.88
CA GLN A 36 -6.41 2.02 9.14
C GLN A 36 -7.80 2.43 8.60
N PHE A 37 -8.36 1.71 7.62
CA PHE A 37 -9.63 2.05 6.98
C PHE A 37 -10.75 1.06 7.29
N SER A 38 -10.41 -0.15 7.73
CA SER A 38 -11.38 -1.20 8.09
C SER A 38 -12.33 -0.79 9.21
N HIS A 39 -11.96 0.22 9.98
CA HIS A 39 -12.83 0.78 11.04
C HIS A 39 -14.17 1.29 10.51
N VAL A 40 -14.25 1.71 9.24
CA VAL A 40 -15.51 2.21 8.64
C VAL A 40 -16.65 1.20 8.77
N PHE A 41 -16.36 -0.09 8.65
CA PHE A 41 -17.37 -1.15 8.81
C PHE A 41 -17.96 -1.25 10.22
N LYS A 42 -17.31 -0.65 11.22
CA LYS A 42 -17.75 -0.68 12.63
C LYS A 42 -18.20 0.69 13.13
N THR A 43 -17.65 1.77 12.58
CA THR A 43 -17.91 3.14 13.06
C THR A 43 -19.10 3.78 12.37
N VAL A 44 -19.32 3.47 11.08
CA VAL A 44 -20.49 3.95 10.36
C VAL A 44 -21.67 3.01 10.61
N LYS A 45 -22.81 3.55 11.04
CA LYS A 45 -24.06 2.79 11.16
C LYS A 45 -24.81 2.86 9.84
N TYR A 46 -25.01 1.71 9.19
CA TYR A 46 -25.71 1.63 7.91
C TYR A 46 -26.75 0.49 7.93
N LYS A 47 -27.80 0.62 7.10
CA LYS A 47 -28.77 -0.46 6.87
C LYS A 47 -28.34 -1.35 5.72
N LEU A 48 -27.81 -0.75 4.66
CA LEU A 48 -27.32 -1.41 3.46
C LEU A 48 -25.90 -0.93 3.14
N ILE A 49 -25.12 -1.80 2.52
CA ILE A 49 -23.78 -1.49 2.02
C ILE A 49 -23.65 -1.89 0.56
N LEU A 50 -23.03 -1.02 -0.24
CA LEU A 50 -22.66 -1.28 -1.62
C LEU A 50 -21.18 -1.00 -1.79
N GLY A 51 -20.42 -2.00 -2.17
CA GLY A 51 -19.00 -1.88 -2.50
C GLY A 51 -18.77 -1.95 -3.99
N LEU A 52 -17.99 -1.03 -4.53
CA LEU A 52 -17.59 -1.00 -5.93
C LEU A 52 -16.07 -1.16 -6.02
N THR A 53 -15.60 -2.01 -6.92
CA THR A 53 -14.15 -2.16 -7.19
C THR A 53 -13.91 -2.89 -8.50
N ALA A 54 -12.86 -2.53 -9.21
CA ALA A 54 -12.41 -3.28 -10.39
C ALA A 54 -11.73 -4.62 -10.00
N THR A 55 -11.10 -4.67 -8.82
CA THR A 55 -10.40 -5.87 -8.32
C THR A 55 -10.64 -6.02 -6.83
N ILE A 56 -11.16 -7.17 -6.41
CA ILE A 56 -11.36 -7.44 -4.99
C ILE A 56 -10.17 -8.20 -4.39
N GLU A 57 -9.51 -9.02 -5.18
CA GLU A 57 -8.40 -9.85 -4.70
C GLU A 57 -7.18 -9.02 -4.34
N ARG A 58 -6.54 -9.40 -3.24
CA ARG A 58 -5.34 -8.76 -2.70
C ARG A 58 -4.31 -9.82 -2.37
N LEU A 59 -3.05 -9.53 -2.65
CA LEU A 59 -1.93 -10.44 -2.36
C LEU A 59 -1.74 -10.72 -0.86
N ASP A 60 -2.20 -9.80 0.00
CA ASP A 60 -2.11 -9.94 1.46
C ASP A 60 -3.27 -10.73 2.10
N GLY A 61 -4.21 -11.25 1.29
CA GLY A 61 -5.36 -12.02 1.75
C GLY A 61 -6.43 -11.22 2.51
N LYS A 62 -6.22 -9.93 2.76
CA LYS A 62 -7.16 -9.08 3.53
C LYS A 62 -8.50 -8.82 2.83
N HIS A 63 -8.67 -9.24 1.58
CA HIS A 63 -9.95 -9.19 0.88
C HIS A 63 -11.04 -10.05 1.54
N GLU A 64 -10.67 -11.06 2.31
CA GLU A 64 -11.62 -11.87 3.08
C GLU A 64 -12.39 -11.04 4.13
N LEU A 65 -11.75 -9.99 4.68
CA LEU A 65 -12.44 -9.03 5.55
C LEU A 65 -13.56 -8.30 4.81
N ILE A 66 -13.30 -7.89 3.57
CA ILE A 66 -14.31 -7.21 2.74
C ILE A 66 -15.48 -8.14 2.45
N LYS A 67 -15.21 -9.37 1.99
CA LYS A 67 -16.25 -10.36 1.69
C LYS A 67 -17.15 -10.66 2.88
N LYS A 68 -16.61 -10.55 4.09
CA LYS A 68 -17.40 -10.73 5.32
C LYS A 68 -18.47 -9.65 5.51
N TYR A 69 -18.18 -8.40 5.17
CA TYR A 69 -19.10 -7.26 5.33
C TYR A 69 -19.91 -6.96 4.06
N CYS A 70 -19.30 -7.22 2.90
CA CYS A 70 -19.86 -6.92 1.59
C CYS A 70 -19.52 -8.07 0.63
N PRO A 71 -20.32 -9.16 0.62
CA PRO A 71 -20.11 -10.28 -0.30
C PRO A 71 -20.28 -9.81 -1.75
N VAL A 72 -19.54 -10.45 -2.65
CA VAL A 72 -19.67 -10.20 -4.09
C VAL A 72 -21.04 -10.67 -4.56
N VAL A 73 -21.81 -9.76 -5.12
CA VAL A 73 -23.19 -10.02 -5.61
C VAL A 73 -23.27 -9.99 -7.13
N ASP A 74 -22.34 -9.28 -7.78
CA ASP A 74 -22.28 -9.19 -9.24
C ASP A 74 -20.85 -8.91 -9.71
N THR A 75 -20.52 -9.36 -10.92
CA THR A 75 -19.23 -9.14 -11.57
C THR A 75 -19.45 -8.92 -13.06
N VAL A 76 -18.93 -7.81 -13.57
CA VAL A 76 -18.97 -7.51 -15.01
C VAL A 76 -17.57 -7.77 -15.60
N PRO A 77 -17.42 -8.82 -16.45
CA PRO A 77 -16.17 -9.04 -17.17
C PRO A 77 -15.86 -7.87 -18.11
N ILE A 78 -14.56 -7.55 -18.25
CA ILE A 78 -14.13 -6.41 -19.06
C ILE A 78 -14.54 -6.56 -20.54
N GLU A 79 -14.60 -7.79 -21.04
CA GLU A 79 -15.03 -8.10 -22.39
C GLU A 79 -16.51 -7.73 -22.60
N VAL A 80 -17.35 -8.01 -21.61
CA VAL A 80 -18.78 -7.64 -21.63
C VAL A 80 -18.92 -6.12 -21.58
N ALA A 81 -18.15 -5.45 -20.75
CA ALA A 81 -18.17 -3.98 -20.64
C ALA A 81 -17.71 -3.31 -21.94
N LYS A 82 -16.73 -3.87 -22.66
CA LYS A 82 -16.29 -3.40 -23.98
C LYS A 82 -17.37 -3.56 -25.04
N VAL A 83 -17.95 -4.76 -25.16
CA VAL A 83 -19.03 -5.05 -26.15
C VAL A 83 -20.21 -4.12 -25.96
N ASN A 84 -20.55 -3.78 -24.72
CA ASN A 84 -21.66 -2.86 -24.43
C ASN A 84 -21.28 -1.38 -24.48
N GLY A 85 -20.04 -1.04 -24.80
CA GLY A 85 -19.57 0.35 -24.85
C GLY A 85 -19.53 1.06 -23.49
N TRP A 86 -19.52 0.32 -22.38
CA TRP A 86 -19.43 0.89 -21.02
C TRP A 86 -18.01 1.32 -20.66
N VAL A 87 -17.01 0.73 -21.32
CA VAL A 87 -15.61 1.16 -21.25
C VAL A 87 -15.09 1.39 -22.67
N SER A 88 -14.15 2.32 -22.82
CA SER A 88 -13.49 2.58 -24.09
C SER A 88 -12.65 1.38 -24.53
N ASP A 89 -12.51 1.18 -25.83
CA ASP A 89 -11.53 0.27 -26.35
C ASP A 89 -10.13 0.71 -25.92
N PHE A 90 -9.34 -0.27 -25.51
CA PHE A 90 -7.95 -0.06 -25.17
C PHE A 90 -7.08 -1.20 -25.72
N THR A 91 -5.85 -0.87 -26.00
CA THR A 91 -4.80 -1.85 -26.31
C THR A 91 -3.73 -1.75 -25.24
N GLU A 92 -3.42 -2.87 -24.63
CA GLU A 92 -2.32 -2.96 -23.66
C GLU A 92 -1.03 -3.32 -24.38
N TYR A 93 0.02 -2.51 -24.17
CA TYR A 93 1.35 -2.78 -24.66
C TYR A 93 2.28 -3.03 -23.49
N GLN A 94 2.95 -4.17 -23.51
CA GLN A 94 4.04 -4.46 -22.57
C GLN A 94 5.35 -4.07 -23.20
N VAL A 95 6.06 -3.14 -22.58
CA VAL A 95 7.39 -2.71 -23.03
C VAL A 95 8.43 -3.26 -22.07
N ILE A 96 9.32 -4.11 -22.58
CA ILE A 96 10.44 -4.62 -21.82
C ILE A 96 11.55 -3.58 -21.85
N ILE A 97 11.94 -3.11 -20.66
CA ILE A 97 13.07 -2.20 -20.48
C ILE A 97 14.28 -3.02 -20.03
N THR A 98 15.35 -2.98 -20.81
CA THR A 98 16.65 -3.55 -20.44
C THR A 98 17.46 -2.45 -19.77
N ALA A 99 17.79 -2.62 -18.50
CA ALA A 99 18.60 -1.65 -17.78
C ALA A 99 20.08 -1.95 -17.98
N ASP A 100 20.82 -1.05 -18.61
CA ASP A 100 22.28 -1.16 -18.76
C ASP A 100 22.99 -1.04 -17.40
N ASP A 101 22.32 -0.44 -16.41
CA ASP A 101 22.79 -0.24 -15.04
C ASP A 101 22.14 -1.19 -14.02
N ILE A 102 21.74 -2.39 -14.45
CA ILE A 102 21.10 -3.43 -13.62
C ILE A 102 21.91 -3.74 -12.36
N ASP A 103 23.24 -3.54 -12.39
CA ASP A 103 24.10 -3.80 -11.25
C ASP A 103 23.84 -2.82 -10.10
N ASN A 104 23.48 -1.58 -10.39
CA ASN A 104 23.01 -0.62 -9.37
C ASN A 104 21.73 -1.12 -8.67
N TYR A 105 20.78 -1.65 -9.45
CA TYR A 105 19.57 -2.25 -8.89
C TYR A 105 19.89 -3.47 -8.02
N ARG A 106 20.79 -4.33 -8.46
CA ARG A 106 21.23 -5.51 -7.69
C ARG A 106 21.87 -5.10 -6.38
N GLN A 107 22.70 -4.04 -6.40
CA GLN A 107 23.31 -3.49 -5.19
C GLN A 107 22.26 -2.96 -4.22
N TYR A 108 21.32 -2.10 -4.67
CA TYR A 108 20.25 -1.60 -3.82
C TYR A 108 19.37 -2.72 -3.25
N ASN A 109 19.14 -3.76 -4.03
CA ASN A 109 18.38 -4.92 -3.58
C ASN A 109 19.15 -5.72 -2.52
N LYS A 110 20.46 -5.88 -2.68
CA LYS A 110 21.33 -6.53 -1.70
C LYS A 110 21.37 -5.76 -0.38
N GLU A 111 21.53 -4.44 -0.44
CA GLU A 111 21.50 -3.57 0.74
C GLU A 111 20.14 -3.64 1.44
N LEU A 112 19.04 -3.62 0.67
CA LEU A 112 17.70 -3.75 1.22
C LEU A 112 17.54 -5.07 1.97
N ILE A 113 17.93 -6.19 1.37
CA ILE A 113 17.83 -7.53 1.98
C ILE A 113 18.65 -7.58 3.27
N GLN A 114 19.91 -7.10 3.25
CA GLN A 114 20.79 -7.08 4.42
C GLN A 114 20.18 -6.35 5.62
N HIS A 115 19.57 -5.20 5.40
CA HIS A 115 18.93 -4.45 6.48
C HIS A 115 17.58 -5.03 6.87
N PHE A 116 16.86 -5.63 5.94
CA PHE A 116 15.54 -6.20 6.16
C PHE A 116 15.60 -7.53 6.94
N GLU A 117 16.65 -8.31 6.72
CA GLU A 117 16.94 -9.53 7.47
C GLU A 117 17.04 -9.29 8.98
N TYR A 118 17.61 -8.15 9.40
CA TYR A 118 17.67 -7.77 10.82
C TYR A 118 16.29 -7.71 11.49
N PHE A 119 15.24 -7.42 10.73
CA PHE A 119 13.85 -7.39 11.16
C PHE A 119 13.09 -8.66 10.79
N ASN A 120 13.78 -9.79 10.59
CA ASN A 120 13.19 -11.05 10.17
C ASN A 120 12.26 -10.95 8.97
N PHE A 121 12.54 -10.07 8.03
CA PHE A 121 11.71 -9.77 6.87
C PHE A 121 10.28 -9.29 7.20
N ASP A 122 10.06 -8.78 8.40
CA ASP A 122 8.81 -8.14 8.79
C ASP A 122 8.80 -6.68 8.36
N PHE A 123 8.06 -6.38 7.30
CA PHE A 123 7.94 -5.03 6.74
C PHE A 123 7.26 -4.06 7.71
N GLY A 124 6.26 -4.53 8.46
CA GLY A 124 5.56 -3.73 9.46
C GLY A 124 6.49 -3.31 10.59
N LEU A 125 7.27 -4.28 11.10
CA LEU A 125 8.28 -4.03 12.13
C LEU A 125 9.35 -3.04 11.64
N ALA A 126 9.96 -3.29 10.46
CA ALA A 126 10.98 -2.41 9.89
C ALA A 126 10.46 -0.97 9.71
N MET A 127 9.26 -0.81 9.17
CA MET A 127 8.62 0.49 8.96
C MET A 127 8.24 1.18 10.27
N SER A 128 7.84 0.45 11.28
CA SER A 128 7.51 1.01 12.60
C SER A 128 8.70 1.66 13.31
N MET A 129 9.93 1.26 12.94
CA MET A 129 11.17 1.85 13.48
C MET A 129 11.50 3.21 12.88
N ILE A 130 10.72 3.68 11.89
CA ILE A 130 10.97 4.90 11.12
C ILE A 130 9.88 5.93 11.45
N GLY A 131 10.15 7.22 11.22
CA GLY A 131 9.20 8.29 11.47
C GLY A 131 9.14 8.76 12.93
N GLN A 132 8.10 9.54 13.26
CA GLN A 132 7.99 10.22 14.56
C GLN A 132 7.89 9.25 15.76
N ALA A 133 7.17 8.14 15.60
CA ALA A 133 7.06 7.10 16.62
C ALA A 133 8.29 6.18 16.69
N GLY A 134 9.21 6.28 15.72
CA GLY A 134 10.34 5.36 15.56
C GLY A 134 11.24 5.25 16.78
N LEU A 135 11.50 6.34 17.49
CA LEU A 135 12.33 6.31 18.69
C LEU A 135 11.70 5.43 19.78
N LYS A 136 10.42 5.58 20.05
CA LYS A 136 9.70 4.77 21.05
C LYS A 136 9.73 3.29 20.66
N ASN A 137 9.44 2.99 19.41
CA ASN A 137 9.42 1.63 18.90
C ASN A 137 10.81 0.97 18.95
N ARG A 138 11.88 1.72 18.61
CA ARG A 138 13.28 1.23 18.73
C ARG A 138 13.65 0.90 20.16
N ILE A 139 13.22 1.73 21.13
CA ILE A 139 13.46 1.48 22.57
C ILE A 139 12.73 0.21 23.01
N GLN A 140 11.47 0.03 22.64
CA GLN A 140 10.70 -1.17 22.94
C GLN A 140 11.33 -2.42 22.31
N TYR A 141 11.72 -2.35 21.04
CA TYR A 141 12.36 -3.47 20.35
C TYR A 141 13.71 -3.82 20.94
N ARG A 142 14.53 -2.81 21.31
CA ARG A 142 15.76 -3.02 22.08
C ARG A 142 15.52 -3.81 23.37
N ASP A 143 14.48 -3.46 24.13
CA ASP A 143 14.19 -4.13 25.40
C ASP A 143 13.66 -5.56 25.19
N ILE A 144 13.10 -5.88 24.03
CA ILE A 144 12.78 -7.24 23.62
C ILE A 144 14.06 -8.02 23.26
N LEU A 145 14.99 -7.43 22.51
CA LEU A 145 16.23 -8.08 22.09
C LEU A 145 17.25 -8.23 23.22
N CYS A 146 17.22 -7.31 24.19
CA CYS A 146 18.19 -7.27 25.28
C CYS A 146 17.51 -6.96 26.63
N PRO A 147 16.63 -7.87 27.14
CA PRO A 147 15.79 -7.61 28.32
C PRO A 147 16.61 -7.36 29.58
N ASN A 148 17.66 -8.15 29.80
CA ASN A 148 18.50 -8.12 31.02
C ASN A 148 19.88 -7.47 30.76
N GLY A 149 20.05 -6.76 29.66
CA GLY A 149 21.34 -6.16 29.31
C GLY A 149 21.70 -4.98 30.18
N THR A 150 22.99 -4.78 30.34
CA THR A 150 23.59 -3.58 30.93
C THR A 150 23.27 -2.33 30.09
N LYS A 151 23.52 -1.15 30.64
CA LYS A 151 23.33 0.11 29.93
C LYS A 151 24.14 0.17 28.63
N ASP A 152 25.35 -0.36 28.63
CA ASP A 152 26.25 -0.36 27.47
C ASP A 152 25.77 -1.33 26.39
N GLU A 153 25.35 -2.54 26.77
CA GLU A 153 24.76 -3.51 25.84
C GLU A 153 23.48 -2.99 25.20
N LYS A 154 22.57 -2.42 25.99
CA LYS A 154 21.36 -1.78 25.47
C LYS A 154 21.66 -0.61 24.53
N SER A 155 22.72 0.17 24.82
CA SER A 155 23.17 1.25 23.95
C SER A 155 23.69 0.71 22.61
N LYS A 156 24.43 -0.38 22.61
CA LYS A 156 24.94 -1.04 21.41
C LYS A 156 23.79 -1.59 20.54
N VAL A 157 22.87 -2.33 21.13
CA VAL A 157 21.70 -2.86 20.42
C VAL A 157 20.85 -1.73 19.83
N LEU A 158 20.66 -0.63 20.55
CA LEU A 158 19.92 0.52 20.03
C LEU A 158 20.60 1.15 18.79
N LYS A 159 21.93 1.24 18.78
CA LYS A 159 22.68 1.70 17.61
C LYS A 159 22.53 0.77 16.42
N GLU A 160 22.50 -0.53 16.61
CA GLU A 160 22.26 -1.52 15.57
C GLU A 160 20.85 -1.38 14.98
N ILE A 161 19.82 -1.26 15.83
CA ILE A 161 18.44 -1.01 15.38
C ILE A 161 18.35 0.27 14.54
N ILE A 162 18.99 1.36 14.97
CA ILE A 162 19.03 2.62 14.23
C ILE A 162 19.70 2.42 12.88
N TYR A 163 20.88 1.79 12.86
CA TYR A 163 21.64 1.52 11.65
C TYR A 163 20.80 0.74 10.63
N HIS A 164 20.21 -0.38 11.06
CA HIS A 164 19.40 -1.21 10.16
C HIS A 164 18.11 -0.54 9.72
N SER A 165 17.42 0.19 10.59
CA SER A 165 16.19 0.90 10.21
C SER A 165 16.43 2.02 9.20
N MET A 166 17.50 2.80 9.40
CA MET A 166 17.87 3.88 8.45
C MET A 166 18.38 3.31 7.13
N GLY A 167 19.22 2.28 7.19
CA GLY A 167 19.72 1.58 6.00
C GLY A 167 18.59 0.95 5.17
N PHE A 168 17.62 0.30 5.83
CA PHE A 168 16.43 -0.24 5.17
C PHE A 168 15.65 0.86 4.43
N MET A 169 15.39 1.99 5.08
CA MET A 169 14.66 3.10 4.47
C MET A 169 15.41 3.67 3.26
N HIS A 170 16.73 3.87 3.41
CA HIS A 170 17.57 4.42 2.35
C HIS A 170 17.63 3.48 1.13
N ALA A 171 17.88 2.20 1.35
CA ALA A 171 17.91 1.20 0.28
C ALA A 171 16.54 1.07 -0.42
N LEU A 172 15.43 1.11 0.33
CA LEU A 172 14.08 1.11 -0.22
C LEU A 172 13.82 2.34 -1.11
N GLN A 173 14.25 3.52 -0.67
CA GLN A 173 14.12 4.75 -1.46
C GLN A 173 14.97 4.73 -2.73
N ASN A 174 16.23 4.28 -2.65
CA ASN A 174 17.12 4.18 -3.80
C ASN A 174 16.57 3.19 -4.84
N ARG A 175 16.10 2.03 -4.40
CA ARG A 175 15.44 1.05 -5.28
C ARG A 175 14.20 1.64 -5.96
N LYS A 176 13.35 2.36 -5.23
CA LYS A 176 12.18 3.04 -5.80
C LYS A 176 12.58 4.09 -6.82
N LYS A 177 13.54 4.96 -6.49
CA LYS A 177 14.04 6.00 -7.42
C LYS A 177 14.58 5.39 -8.70
N PHE A 178 15.37 4.31 -8.61
CA PHE A 178 15.89 3.59 -9.76
C PHE A 178 14.76 3.12 -10.69
N ILE A 179 13.75 2.44 -10.13
CA ILE A 179 12.63 1.90 -10.92
C ILE A 179 11.78 3.02 -11.52
N HIS A 180 11.47 4.08 -10.75
CA HIS A 180 10.56 5.13 -11.19
C HIS A 180 11.19 6.11 -12.18
N ASN A 181 12.47 6.43 -11.99
CA ASN A 181 13.18 7.46 -12.77
C ASN A 181 14.10 6.88 -13.84
N HIS A 182 13.91 5.62 -14.22
CA HIS A 182 14.76 4.99 -15.23
C HIS A 182 14.68 5.75 -16.55
N PRO A 183 15.82 6.20 -17.16
CA PRO A 183 15.83 7.06 -18.35
C PRO A 183 15.05 6.48 -19.53
N GLN A 184 15.24 5.19 -19.85
CA GLN A 184 14.50 4.52 -20.91
C GLN A 184 12.99 4.55 -20.70
N LYS A 185 12.52 4.45 -19.45
CA LYS A 185 11.10 4.55 -19.14
C LYS A 185 10.54 5.91 -19.49
N ILE A 186 11.29 6.97 -19.22
CA ILE A 186 10.92 8.35 -19.54
C ILE A 186 10.90 8.56 -21.05
N GLU A 187 11.92 8.05 -21.75
CA GLU A 187 12.05 8.15 -23.20
C GLU A 187 10.91 7.44 -23.93
N ILE A 188 10.65 6.17 -23.58
CA ILE A 188 9.54 5.40 -24.15
C ILE A 188 8.20 6.11 -23.90
N THR A 189 7.99 6.64 -22.70
CA THR A 189 6.75 7.38 -22.39
C THR A 189 6.63 8.63 -23.29
N ARG A 190 7.71 9.36 -23.52
CA ARG A 190 7.71 10.52 -24.44
C ARG A 190 7.37 10.12 -25.87
N GLU A 191 7.95 9.04 -26.35
CA GLU A 191 7.65 8.53 -27.70
C GLU A 191 6.18 8.11 -27.86
N ILE A 192 5.63 7.39 -26.88
CA ILE A 192 4.20 7.02 -26.87
C ILE A 192 3.31 8.27 -26.92
N ILE A 193 3.64 9.32 -26.17
CA ILE A 193 2.86 10.56 -26.16
C ILE A 193 2.95 11.27 -27.51
N LYS A 194 4.13 11.37 -28.12
CA LYS A 194 4.33 12.01 -29.44
C LYS A 194 3.55 11.32 -30.56
N HIS A 195 3.42 10.01 -30.51
CA HIS A 195 2.69 9.25 -31.53
C HIS A 195 1.17 9.26 -31.36
N ARG A 196 0.65 9.82 -30.26
CA ARG A 196 -0.79 9.93 -29.99
C ARG A 196 -1.35 11.36 -30.10
N SER A 197 -0.46 12.35 -30.27
CA SER A 197 -0.82 13.73 -30.58
C SER A 197 -0.80 14.00 -32.08
#